data_1a41da2b306fea284a202f9cadb56c2e
#
_entry.id   1a41da2b306fea284a202f9cadb56c2e
#
_cell.length_a   1.000
_cell.length_b   1.000
_cell.length_c   1.000
_cell.angle_alpha   90.00
_cell.angle_beta   90.00
_cell.angle_gamma   90.00
#
_symmetry.space_group_name_H-M   'P 1'
#
loop_
_entity.id
_entity.type
_entity.pdbx_description
1 polymer ?
#
loop_
_entity_poly.entity_id
_entity_poly.type
_entity_poly.pdbx_seq_one_letter_code
_entity_poly.pdbx_strand_id
1 'polypeptide(L)'
;IADDGTLRGINPEKGIFGIVKDVNWEGDPYLMKCLREEKTEVIWSNVLIDENKVPHWEGNGEDHPDHGYNFQGEWHKGKKDENGKEIPISNPNARCTLECAAIDNYNTDAGEDPAGVPVKVITYSGRDADTMPPVWVARNADEGVVIGASIVSAATATEIGASGVKRQPWANAPFIPGALADYMDAQFQFFNSNKFAEEDRPILAGLNYFLTHEARGGEGKGLLGEKRDVRVWLSWLERRTNGDVEAIETPIGFIPKYDDLKALFKDIIDKDYPRDLYEKQFSFYIDNIVGRIDLQREAYSKEKNLPDRLFKVYDKQRGELMELKNKYGSIV
;
A
#
# COMPACT_ATOMS: atom_id res chain seq x y z
N ILE A 1 3.67 9.44 -21.74
CA ILE A 1 4.91 8.89 -22.34
C ILE A 1 5.56 10.00 -23.11
N ALA A 2 6.81 10.33 -22.78
CA ALA A 2 7.59 11.36 -23.46
C ALA A 2 8.10 10.87 -24.84
N ASP A 3 8.65 11.79 -25.65
CA ASP A 3 9.13 11.47 -27.01
C ASP A 3 10.30 10.47 -27.01
N ASP A 4 11.06 10.42 -25.92
CA ASP A 4 12.15 9.46 -25.71
C ASP A 4 11.68 8.06 -25.28
N GLY A 5 10.37 7.87 -25.10
CA GLY A 5 9.77 6.60 -24.67
C GLY A 5 9.74 6.40 -23.16
N THR A 6 10.18 7.37 -22.35
CA THR A 6 10.09 7.29 -20.89
C THR A 6 8.69 7.64 -20.40
N LEU A 7 8.24 6.98 -19.32
CA LEU A 7 7.07 7.44 -18.56
C LEU A 7 7.51 8.56 -17.63
N ARG A 8 6.83 9.71 -17.70
CA ARG A 8 7.06 10.83 -16.80
C ARG A 8 5.82 11.13 -15.97
N GLY A 9 6.03 11.33 -14.69
CA GLY A 9 5.00 11.69 -13.72
C GLY A 9 5.14 13.15 -13.32
N ILE A 10 4.00 13.84 -13.29
CA ILE A 10 3.87 15.18 -12.71
C ILE A 10 2.98 15.05 -11.50
N ASN A 11 3.47 15.48 -10.33
CA ASN A 11 2.65 15.46 -9.12
C ASN A 11 1.74 16.70 -9.07
N PRO A 12 0.41 16.54 -9.19
CA PRO A 12 -0.53 17.66 -9.08
C PRO A 12 -0.77 18.09 -7.63
N GLU A 13 -0.45 17.23 -6.65
CA GLU A 13 -0.64 17.51 -5.23
C GLU A 13 0.63 18.11 -4.61
N LYS A 14 0.50 19.33 -4.09
CA LYS A 14 1.59 20.03 -3.40
C LYS A 14 1.70 19.69 -1.92
N GLY A 15 0.81 18.86 -1.40
CA GLY A 15 0.73 18.52 0.01
C GLY A 15 0.61 17.02 0.27
N ILE A 16 0.95 16.65 1.50
CA ILE A 16 0.76 15.30 2.04
C ILE A 16 -0.45 15.34 2.96
N PHE A 17 -1.42 14.43 2.75
CA PHE A 17 -2.56 14.22 3.62
C PHE A 17 -2.46 12.86 4.31
N GLY A 18 -1.76 12.82 5.44
CA GLY A 18 -1.40 11.60 6.16
C GLY A 18 -2.27 11.29 7.38
N ILE A 19 -2.46 10.00 7.68
CA ILE A 19 -2.99 9.55 8.97
C ILE A 19 -1.88 9.71 10.00
N VAL A 20 -2.21 10.30 11.18
CA VAL A 20 -1.23 10.50 12.26
C VAL A 20 -1.36 9.51 13.42
N LYS A 21 -2.42 8.71 13.46
CA LYS A 21 -2.52 7.66 14.48
C LYS A 21 -1.26 6.79 14.48
N ASP A 22 -0.67 6.58 15.66
CA ASP A 22 0.57 5.84 15.88
C ASP A 22 1.82 6.41 15.18
N VAL A 23 1.76 7.62 14.66
CA VAL A 23 2.94 8.37 14.21
C VAL A 23 3.64 8.93 15.45
N ASN A 24 4.92 8.60 15.62
CA ASN A 24 5.71 8.97 16.81
C ASN A 24 7.20 9.07 16.48
N TRP A 25 7.98 9.57 17.44
CA TRP A 25 9.43 9.79 17.28
C TRP A 25 10.24 8.51 17.04
N GLU A 26 9.79 7.36 17.55
CA GLU A 26 10.49 6.08 17.36
C GLU A 26 10.26 5.54 15.95
N GLY A 27 9.00 5.49 15.50
CA GLY A 27 8.61 4.92 14.20
C GLY A 27 8.79 5.85 13.02
N ASP A 28 8.55 7.16 13.22
CA ASP A 28 8.45 8.15 12.15
C ASP A 28 9.23 9.44 12.48
N PRO A 29 10.52 9.38 12.85
CA PRO A 29 11.27 10.54 13.39
C PRO A 29 11.33 11.70 12.40
N TYR A 30 11.39 11.41 11.11
CA TYR A 30 11.46 12.42 10.07
C TYR A 30 10.16 13.22 9.94
N LEU A 31 9.03 12.51 9.91
CA LEU A 31 7.71 13.16 9.88
C LEU A 31 7.45 13.92 11.18
N MET A 32 7.78 13.34 12.34
CA MET A 32 7.63 14.02 13.64
C MET A 32 8.44 15.31 13.70
N LYS A 33 9.66 15.33 13.15
CA LYS A 33 10.44 16.57 13.03
C LYS A 33 9.66 17.64 12.27
N CYS A 34 9.15 17.33 11.08
CA CYS A 34 8.35 18.27 10.29
C CYS A 34 7.09 18.74 11.02
N LEU A 35 6.39 17.82 11.72
CA LEU A 35 5.14 18.11 12.43
C LEU A 35 5.34 18.95 13.70
N ARG A 36 6.55 19.02 14.24
CA ARG A 36 6.89 19.74 15.50
C ARG A 36 7.80 20.95 15.29
N GLU A 37 8.23 21.23 14.08
CA GLU A 37 9.07 22.38 13.76
C GLU A 37 8.25 23.67 13.81
N GLU A 38 8.76 24.70 14.52
CA GLU A 38 8.04 25.94 14.83
C GLU A 38 7.47 26.69 13.62
N LYS A 39 8.05 26.53 12.45
CA LYS A 39 7.65 27.28 11.24
C LYS A 39 6.95 26.43 10.20
N THR A 40 6.68 25.17 10.49
CA THR A 40 5.94 24.31 9.59
C THR A 40 4.45 24.55 9.75
N GLU A 41 3.79 25.00 8.70
CA GLU A 41 2.34 25.12 8.68
C GLU A 41 1.71 23.75 8.46
N VAL A 42 0.89 23.31 9.42
CA VAL A 42 0.19 22.03 9.37
C VAL A 42 -1.30 22.24 9.59
N ILE A 43 -2.12 21.71 8.69
CA ILE A 43 -3.57 21.64 8.90
C ILE A 43 -3.89 20.32 9.59
N TRP A 44 -4.55 20.41 10.74
CA TRP A 44 -4.89 19.27 11.56
C TRP A 44 -6.38 18.92 11.45
N SER A 45 -6.68 17.62 11.38
CA SER A 45 -8.05 17.10 11.38
C SER A 45 -8.19 15.99 12.40
N ASN A 46 -9.27 16.06 13.21
CA ASN A 46 -9.67 15.00 14.15
C ASN A 46 -8.65 14.68 15.26
N VAL A 47 -7.73 15.57 15.55
CA VAL A 47 -6.79 15.50 16.68
C VAL A 47 -7.39 16.20 17.91
N LEU A 48 -6.75 16.07 19.06
CA LEU A 48 -6.98 16.94 20.21
C LEU A 48 -6.09 18.18 20.08
N ILE A 49 -6.63 19.35 20.35
CA ILE A 49 -5.89 20.60 20.52
C ILE A 49 -5.97 21.02 21.98
N ASP A 50 -4.84 21.19 22.64
CA ASP A 50 -4.77 21.64 24.02
C ASP A 50 -4.89 23.16 24.15
N GLU A 51 -4.82 23.68 25.37
CA GLU A 51 -4.89 25.12 25.68
C GLU A 51 -3.74 25.93 25.07
N ASN A 52 -2.58 25.28 24.86
CA ASN A 52 -1.39 25.88 24.24
C ASN A 52 -1.40 25.79 22.71
N LYS A 53 -2.50 25.31 22.12
CA LYS A 53 -2.67 25.06 20.68
C LYS A 53 -1.78 23.93 20.13
N VAL A 54 -1.30 23.04 20.99
CA VAL A 54 -0.52 21.87 20.57
C VAL A 54 -1.44 20.73 20.18
N PRO A 55 -1.24 20.10 19.00
CA PRO A 55 -2.01 18.93 18.57
C PRO A 55 -1.51 17.64 19.21
N HIS A 56 -2.45 16.81 19.66
CA HIS A 56 -2.20 15.49 20.23
C HIS A 56 -3.05 14.43 19.55
N TRP A 57 -2.52 13.23 19.41
CA TRP A 57 -3.22 12.07 18.82
C TRP A 57 -2.83 10.76 19.49
N GLU A 58 -3.64 9.74 19.29
CA GLU A 58 -3.39 8.40 19.83
C GLU A 58 -2.09 7.82 19.26
N GLY A 59 -1.21 7.36 20.15
CA GLY A 59 0.05 6.72 19.78
C GLY A 59 1.17 7.68 19.34
N ASN A 60 1.08 8.99 19.66
CA ASN A 60 2.14 9.96 19.34
C ASN A 60 3.42 9.78 20.18
N GLY A 61 3.39 8.95 21.23
CA GLY A 61 4.54 8.68 22.10
C GLY A 61 4.87 9.82 23.08
N GLU A 62 3.99 10.82 23.19
CA GLU A 62 4.13 11.97 24.09
C GLU A 62 3.09 11.90 25.22
N ASP A 63 3.32 12.63 26.32
CA ASP A 63 2.33 12.77 27.37
C ASP A 63 1.11 13.53 26.85
N HIS A 64 -0.06 13.00 27.15
CA HIS A 64 -1.30 13.63 26.72
C HIS A 64 -1.84 14.58 27.79
N PRO A 65 -2.42 15.73 27.40
CA PRO A 65 -3.05 16.65 28.33
C PRO A 65 -4.30 16.04 28.95
N ASP A 66 -4.68 16.52 30.13
CA ASP A 66 -5.90 16.07 30.81
C ASP A 66 -7.19 16.64 30.20
N HIS A 67 -7.10 17.69 29.41
CA HIS A 67 -8.23 18.34 28.73
C HIS A 67 -7.81 19.05 27.44
N GLY A 68 -8.78 19.32 26.58
CA GLY A 68 -8.60 20.03 25.32
C GLY A 68 -9.85 19.99 24.47
N TYR A 69 -9.69 20.24 23.18
CA TYR A 69 -10.76 20.21 22.19
C TYR A 69 -10.46 19.16 21.10
N ASN A 70 -11.33 18.18 20.94
CA ASN A 70 -11.16 17.15 19.91
C ASN A 70 -12.32 17.14 18.89
N PHE A 71 -12.40 16.08 18.06
CA PHE A 71 -13.42 15.90 17.03
C PHE A 71 -14.87 15.84 17.54
N GLN A 72 -15.09 15.71 18.86
CA GLN A 72 -16.41 15.75 19.49
C GLN A 72 -16.63 17.00 20.38
N GLY A 73 -15.75 17.98 20.31
CA GLY A 73 -15.80 19.20 21.11
C GLY A 73 -14.90 19.15 22.34
N GLU A 74 -15.32 19.81 23.45
CA GLU A 74 -14.56 19.77 24.70
C GLU A 74 -14.34 18.33 25.16
N TRP A 75 -13.08 18.00 25.46
CA TRP A 75 -12.65 16.69 25.90
C TRP A 75 -11.82 16.77 27.16
N HIS A 76 -12.00 15.80 28.03
CA HIS A 76 -11.12 15.54 29.17
C HIS A 76 -10.86 14.05 29.31
N LYS A 77 -9.75 13.69 29.94
CA LYS A 77 -9.35 12.32 30.19
C LYS A 77 -10.45 11.55 30.95
N GLY A 78 -10.81 10.37 30.42
CA GLY A 78 -11.89 9.55 30.97
C GLY A 78 -13.31 10.00 30.61
N LYS A 79 -13.47 11.01 29.73
CA LYS A 79 -14.80 11.39 29.22
C LYS A 79 -15.44 10.21 28.49
N LYS A 80 -16.73 9.99 28.73
CA LYS A 80 -17.51 8.90 28.11
C LYS A 80 -18.63 9.47 27.24
N ASP A 81 -18.98 8.71 26.22
CA ASP A 81 -20.17 8.95 25.41
C ASP A 81 -21.45 8.55 26.13
N GLU A 82 -22.60 8.75 25.48
CA GLU A 82 -23.93 8.40 25.99
C GLU A 82 -24.13 6.89 26.26
N ASN A 83 -23.29 6.04 25.66
CA ASN A 83 -23.28 4.60 25.86
C ASN A 83 -22.30 4.14 26.95
N GLY A 84 -21.62 5.07 27.62
CA GLY A 84 -20.63 4.80 28.66
C GLY A 84 -19.25 4.37 28.12
N LYS A 85 -19.01 4.45 26.81
CA LYS A 85 -17.73 4.14 26.18
C LYS A 85 -16.82 5.37 26.27
N GLU A 86 -15.57 5.13 26.63
CA GLU A 86 -14.57 6.21 26.69
C GLU A 86 -14.34 6.84 25.29
N ILE A 87 -14.34 8.16 25.26
CA ILE A 87 -14.06 8.94 24.04
C ILE A 87 -12.55 9.05 23.92
N PRO A 88 -11.94 8.54 22.82
CA PRO A 88 -10.50 8.59 22.65
C PRO A 88 -10.03 10.04 22.45
N ILE A 89 -8.74 10.28 22.73
CA ILE A 89 -8.12 11.60 22.56
C ILE A 89 -8.25 12.13 21.13
N SER A 90 -8.15 11.23 20.14
CA SER A 90 -8.30 11.56 18.73
C SER A 90 -9.14 10.51 18.00
N ASN A 91 -9.66 10.85 16.84
CA ASN A 91 -10.30 9.89 15.96
C ASN A 91 -9.24 8.95 15.35
N PRO A 92 -9.50 7.65 15.13
CA PRO A 92 -8.60 6.77 14.38
C PRO A 92 -8.23 7.29 12.97
N ASN A 93 -9.05 8.19 12.40
CA ASN A 93 -8.78 8.92 11.16
C ASN A 93 -8.27 10.34 11.42
N ALA A 94 -7.53 10.55 12.51
CA ALA A 94 -6.81 11.81 12.72
C ALA A 94 -5.76 12.01 11.63
N ARG A 95 -5.69 13.24 11.08
CA ARG A 95 -4.87 13.57 9.93
C ARG A 95 -4.05 14.84 10.13
N CYS A 96 -2.91 14.87 9.44
CA CYS A 96 -2.18 16.08 9.16
C CYS A 96 -2.15 16.34 7.66
N THR A 97 -2.16 17.62 7.28
CA THR A 97 -1.87 18.08 5.93
C THR A 97 -0.75 19.09 6.02
N LEU A 98 0.35 18.83 5.32
CA LEU A 98 1.49 19.73 5.23
C LEU A 98 1.96 19.83 3.77
N GLU A 99 2.58 20.95 3.42
CA GLU A 99 3.15 21.14 2.09
C GLU A 99 4.36 20.24 1.89
N CYS A 100 4.50 19.63 0.70
CA CYS A 100 5.65 18.78 0.38
C CYS A 100 6.97 19.52 0.55
N ALA A 101 7.02 20.82 0.20
CA ALA A 101 8.20 21.66 0.34
C ALA A 101 8.66 21.89 1.80
N ALA A 102 7.80 21.59 2.78
CA ALA A 102 8.16 21.63 4.21
C ALA A 102 9.03 20.43 4.64
N ILE A 103 9.20 19.43 3.77
CA ILE A 103 9.97 18.23 4.07
C ILE A 103 11.42 18.44 3.60
N ASP A 104 12.38 18.34 4.51
CA ASP A 104 13.81 18.65 4.27
C ASP A 104 14.41 17.95 3.04
N ASN A 105 13.97 16.74 2.72
CA ASN A 105 14.48 15.98 1.58
C ASN A 105 13.61 16.10 0.31
N TYR A 106 12.67 17.03 0.28
CA TYR A 106 11.88 17.29 -0.94
C TYR A 106 12.79 17.91 -2.01
N ASN A 107 12.80 17.29 -3.19
CA ASN A 107 13.51 17.83 -4.34
C ASN A 107 12.62 18.83 -5.06
N THR A 108 12.81 20.11 -4.75
CA THR A 108 12.01 21.21 -5.32
C THR A 108 12.16 21.28 -6.84
N ASP A 109 13.39 21.12 -7.37
CA ASP A 109 13.63 21.21 -8.80
C ASP A 109 12.86 20.13 -9.57
N ALA A 110 12.88 18.88 -9.06
CA ALA A 110 12.12 17.78 -9.64
C ALA A 110 10.61 17.94 -9.44
N GLY A 111 10.17 18.46 -8.29
CA GLY A 111 8.77 18.68 -7.96
C GLY A 111 8.10 19.77 -8.78
N GLU A 112 8.87 20.76 -9.23
CA GLU A 112 8.39 21.90 -10.03
C GLU A 112 8.69 21.75 -11.55
N ASP A 113 9.41 20.70 -11.97
CA ASP A 113 9.72 20.47 -13.38
C ASP A 113 8.44 20.16 -14.19
N PRO A 114 8.04 21.02 -15.13
CA PRO A 114 6.88 20.79 -15.98
C PRO A 114 7.02 19.58 -16.90
N ALA A 115 8.24 19.11 -17.16
CA ALA A 115 8.49 17.88 -17.91
C ALA A 115 8.24 16.63 -17.07
N GLY A 116 8.08 16.77 -15.76
CA GLY A 116 7.91 15.66 -14.82
C GLY A 116 9.18 14.85 -14.59
N VAL A 117 9.08 13.86 -13.72
CA VAL A 117 10.18 12.96 -13.37
C VAL A 117 9.99 11.58 -14.00
N PRO A 118 11.07 10.86 -14.38
CA PRO A 118 10.95 9.50 -14.88
C PRO A 118 10.30 8.56 -13.83
N VAL A 119 9.33 7.78 -14.27
CA VAL A 119 8.64 6.79 -13.45
C VAL A 119 9.06 5.39 -13.88
N LYS A 120 9.81 4.71 -13.05
CA LYS A 120 10.31 3.34 -13.32
C LYS A 120 9.46 2.26 -12.68
N VAL A 121 8.70 2.58 -11.61
CA VAL A 121 7.84 1.65 -10.88
C VAL A 121 6.49 2.28 -10.62
N ILE A 122 5.43 1.51 -10.86
CA ILE A 122 4.07 1.83 -10.40
C ILE A 122 3.65 0.75 -9.42
N THR A 123 3.26 1.14 -8.21
CA THR A 123 2.82 0.21 -7.18
C THR A 123 1.33 0.29 -6.95
N TYR A 124 0.71 -0.87 -6.81
CA TYR A 124 -0.66 -1.02 -6.36
C TYR A 124 -0.67 -1.59 -4.95
N SER A 125 -1.19 -0.83 -4.00
CA SER A 125 -1.27 -1.24 -2.61
C SER A 125 -2.70 -1.47 -2.17
N GLY A 126 -2.91 -2.52 -1.36
CA GLY A 126 -4.19 -2.83 -0.75
C GLY A 126 -4.00 -3.34 0.68
N ARG A 127 -5.09 -3.70 1.35
CA ARG A 127 -5.07 -4.28 2.69
C ARG A 127 -5.46 -5.75 2.61
N ASP A 128 -4.51 -6.58 2.19
CA ASP A 128 -4.69 -8.03 2.05
C ASP A 128 -4.06 -8.76 3.24
N ALA A 129 -4.89 -9.24 4.14
CA ALA A 129 -4.43 -9.84 5.39
C ALA A 129 -3.88 -11.26 5.23
N ASP A 130 -4.20 -11.96 4.13
CA ASP A 130 -4.03 -13.42 4.09
C ASP A 130 -3.61 -14.02 2.72
N THR A 131 -3.65 -13.28 1.60
CA THR A 131 -3.39 -13.91 0.29
C THR A 131 -2.07 -13.52 -0.34
N MET A 132 -1.82 -12.24 -0.58
CA MET A 132 -0.68 -11.80 -1.38
C MET A 132 0.57 -11.52 -0.53
N PRO A 133 1.78 -11.80 -1.07
CA PRO A 133 3.02 -11.50 -0.37
C PRO A 133 3.23 -9.99 -0.18
N PRO A 134 4.23 -9.57 0.63
CA PRO A 134 4.51 -8.15 0.88
C PRO A 134 4.85 -7.35 -0.37
N VAL A 135 5.57 -7.96 -1.33
CA VAL A 135 5.96 -7.31 -2.59
C VAL A 135 6.08 -8.34 -3.70
N TRP A 136 5.60 -8.01 -4.89
CA TRP A 136 5.78 -8.79 -6.11
C TRP A 136 5.72 -7.89 -7.34
N VAL A 137 6.35 -8.30 -8.43
CA VAL A 137 6.37 -7.59 -9.72
C VAL A 137 5.65 -8.40 -10.76
N ALA A 138 4.80 -7.78 -11.55
CA ALA A 138 4.13 -8.43 -12.69
C ALA A 138 5.15 -8.96 -13.72
N ARG A 139 4.87 -10.12 -14.34
CA ARG A 139 5.72 -10.68 -15.41
C ARG A 139 5.60 -9.91 -16.73
N ASN A 140 4.47 -9.20 -16.91
CA ASN A 140 4.18 -8.41 -18.10
C ASN A 140 3.12 -7.33 -17.77
N ALA A 141 2.86 -6.46 -18.73
CA ALA A 141 1.91 -5.36 -18.58
C ALA A 141 0.48 -5.82 -18.25
N ASP A 142 0.00 -6.89 -18.89
CA ASP A 142 -1.36 -7.39 -18.65
C ASP A 142 -1.53 -7.87 -17.20
N GLU A 143 -0.56 -8.62 -16.67
CA GLU A 143 -0.55 -9.03 -15.27
C GLU A 143 -0.46 -7.82 -14.33
N GLY A 144 0.27 -6.78 -14.70
CA GLY A 144 0.37 -5.54 -13.95
C GLY A 144 -0.97 -4.82 -13.83
N VAL A 145 -1.72 -4.70 -14.93
CA VAL A 145 -3.09 -4.14 -14.90
C VAL A 145 -3.99 -4.96 -13.98
N VAL A 146 -3.85 -6.29 -14.00
CA VAL A 146 -4.64 -7.18 -13.13
C VAL A 146 -4.25 -7.03 -11.66
N ILE A 147 -3.01 -6.72 -11.31
CA ILE A 147 -2.65 -6.36 -9.92
C ILE A 147 -3.52 -5.17 -9.46
N GLY A 148 -3.58 -4.10 -10.26
CA GLY A 148 -4.40 -2.92 -9.97
C GLY A 148 -5.89 -3.23 -9.87
N ALA A 149 -6.40 -4.04 -10.82
CA ALA A 149 -7.78 -4.50 -10.82
C ALA A 149 -8.15 -5.39 -9.62
N SER A 150 -7.15 -5.99 -8.99
CA SER A 150 -7.32 -6.96 -7.91
C SER A 150 -7.02 -6.42 -6.53
N ILE A 151 -6.92 -5.11 -6.36
CA ILE A 151 -6.67 -4.49 -5.05
C ILE A 151 -7.77 -4.88 -4.07
N VAL A 152 -7.35 -5.29 -2.88
CA VAL A 152 -8.22 -5.59 -1.74
C VAL A 152 -8.19 -4.41 -0.78
N SER A 153 -9.36 -3.91 -0.40
CA SER A 153 -9.51 -2.83 0.57
C SER A 153 -10.05 -3.33 1.90
N ALA A 154 -9.74 -2.64 2.98
CA ALA A 154 -10.39 -2.81 4.27
C ALA A 154 -11.37 -1.66 4.53
N ALA A 155 -12.39 -1.92 5.35
CA ALA A 155 -13.24 -0.86 5.87
C ALA A 155 -12.41 0.19 6.60
N THR A 156 -12.69 1.47 6.32
CA THR A 156 -12.02 2.59 6.99
C THR A 156 -12.83 3.04 8.20
N ALA A 157 -12.19 3.80 9.11
CA ALA A 157 -12.87 4.37 10.28
C ALA A 157 -14.03 5.32 9.93
N THR A 158 -14.09 5.79 8.69
CA THR A 158 -15.15 6.68 8.18
C THR A 158 -16.33 5.94 7.58
N GLU A 159 -16.25 4.63 7.37
CA GLU A 159 -17.34 3.82 6.83
C GLU A 159 -18.24 3.32 7.98
N ILE A 160 -19.36 3.99 8.19
CA ILE A 160 -20.32 3.63 9.24
C ILE A 160 -20.88 2.23 8.99
N GLY A 161 -20.76 1.36 10.02
CA GLY A 161 -21.28 -0.02 9.98
C GLY A 161 -20.44 -1.00 9.15
N ALA A 162 -19.32 -0.59 8.58
CA ALA A 162 -18.42 -1.47 7.86
C ALA A 162 -17.29 -1.95 8.77
N SER A 163 -16.94 -3.24 8.66
CA SER A 163 -15.82 -3.84 9.38
C SER A 163 -15.13 -4.91 8.52
N GLY A 164 -13.85 -5.17 8.82
CA GLY A 164 -13.07 -6.21 8.18
C GLY A 164 -12.52 -5.86 6.80
N VAL A 165 -11.97 -6.85 6.10
CA VAL A 165 -11.40 -6.71 4.77
C VAL A 165 -12.49 -6.84 3.72
N LYS A 166 -12.59 -5.84 2.83
CA LYS A 166 -13.48 -5.87 1.68
C LYS A 166 -12.77 -6.53 0.50
N ARG A 167 -13.17 -7.74 0.17
CA ARG A 167 -12.68 -8.47 -1.01
C ARG A 167 -13.57 -8.22 -2.22
N GLN A 168 -13.96 -6.97 -2.41
CA GLN A 168 -14.70 -6.58 -3.60
C GLN A 168 -13.70 -6.21 -4.69
N PRO A 169 -13.88 -6.70 -5.91
CA PRO A 169 -13.14 -6.19 -7.06
C PRO A 169 -13.27 -4.67 -7.14
N TRP A 170 -12.25 -4.04 -7.76
CA TRP A 170 -12.18 -2.58 -7.92
C TRP A 170 -12.43 -1.77 -6.64
N ALA A 171 -11.62 -2.01 -5.62
CA ALA A 171 -11.60 -1.12 -4.45
C ALA A 171 -11.40 0.36 -4.82
N ASN A 172 -10.86 0.63 -6.00
CA ASN A 172 -10.67 1.95 -6.58
C ASN A 172 -11.83 2.42 -7.48
N ALA A 173 -12.89 1.63 -7.66
CA ALA A 173 -14.03 2.02 -8.51
C ALA A 173 -14.61 3.41 -8.21
N PRO A 174 -14.72 3.88 -6.95
CA PRO A 174 -15.21 5.23 -6.65
C PRO A 174 -14.36 6.37 -7.26
N PHE A 175 -13.12 6.07 -7.67
CA PHE A 175 -12.19 7.04 -8.25
C PHE A 175 -12.08 6.92 -9.78
N ILE A 176 -12.84 6.00 -10.41
CA ILE A 176 -12.83 5.78 -11.85
C ILE A 176 -13.92 6.65 -12.49
N PRO A 177 -13.55 7.61 -13.35
CA PRO A 177 -14.53 8.36 -14.11
C PRO A 177 -15.02 7.52 -15.30
N GLY A 178 -16.35 7.40 -15.46
CA GLY A 178 -16.95 6.72 -16.58
C GLY A 178 -17.14 5.21 -16.43
N ALA A 179 -17.19 4.48 -17.54
CA ALA A 179 -17.41 3.05 -17.53
C ALA A 179 -16.16 2.26 -17.16
N LEU A 180 -16.32 1.25 -16.31
CA LEU A 180 -15.21 0.40 -15.87
C LEU A 180 -14.52 -0.31 -17.04
N ALA A 181 -15.28 -0.73 -18.04
CA ALA A 181 -14.74 -1.37 -19.24
C ALA A 181 -13.78 -0.46 -20.02
N ASP A 182 -14.16 0.81 -20.21
CA ASP A 182 -13.32 1.80 -20.89
C ASP A 182 -12.03 2.08 -20.11
N TYR A 183 -12.15 2.19 -18.78
CA TYR A 183 -10.98 2.35 -17.90
C TYR A 183 -10.03 1.16 -18.00
N MET A 184 -10.55 -0.07 -17.92
CA MET A 184 -9.72 -1.27 -18.03
C MET A 184 -9.05 -1.40 -19.39
N ASP A 185 -9.78 -1.13 -20.46
CA ASP A 185 -9.22 -1.17 -21.82
C ASP A 185 -8.12 -0.12 -22.00
N ALA A 186 -8.34 1.10 -21.50
CA ALA A 186 -7.34 2.16 -21.53
C ALA A 186 -6.06 1.77 -20.74
N GLN A 187 -6.19 1.10 -19.58
CA GLN A 187 -5.04 0.60 -18.82
C GLN A 187 -4.24 -0.44 -19.62
N PHE A 188 -4.92 -1.42 -20.22
CA PHE A 188 -4.26 -2.42 -21.06
C PHE A 188 -3.58 -1.80 -22.28
N GLN A 189 -4.23 -0.86 -22.96
CA GLN A 189 -3.65 -0.16 -24.11
C GLN A 189 -2.44 0.67 -23.70
N PHE A 190 -2.53 1.40 -22.59
CA PHE A 190 -1.47 2.27 -22.13
C PHE A 190 -0.20 1.49 -21.80
N PHE A 191 -0.29 0.49 -20.92
CA PHE A 191 0.88 -0.27 -20.46
C PHE A 191 1.47 -1.20 -21.53
N ASN A 192 0.70 -1.57 -22.57
CA ASN A 192 1.20 -2.30 -23.74
C ASN A 192 1.59 -1.38 -24.91
N SER A 193 1.62 -0.06 -24.71
CA SER A 193 1.94 0.88 -25.78
C SER A 193 3.34 0.66 -26.34
N ASN A 194 3.46 0.67 -27.66
CA ASN A 194 4.75 0.66 -28.38
C ASN A 194 5.50 1.99 -28.34
N LYS A 195 4.93 3.01 -27.68
CA LYS A 195 5.60 4.29 -27.44
C LYS A 195 6.64 4.20 -26.31
N PHE A 196 6.58 3.18 -25.47
CA PHE A 196 7.63 2.96 -24.48
C PHE A 196 8.90 2.46 -25.15
N ALA A 197 10.04 3.04 -24.77
CA ALA A 197 11.32 2.34 -24.95
C ALA A 197 11.31 1.11 -24.04
N GLU A 198 11.80 -0.03 -24.53
CA GLU A 198 11.68 -1.31 -23.80
C GLU A 198 12.35 -1.27 -22.43
N GLU A 199 13.53 -0.65 -22.35
CA GLU A 199 14.32 -0.44 -21.14
C GLU A 199 13.70 0.59 -20.17
N ASP A 200 12.81 1.45 -20.65
CA ASP A 200 12.15 2.50 -19.86
C ASP A 200 10.70 2.20 -19.53
N ARG A 201 10.21 1.05 -19.95
CA ARG A 201 8.87 0.60 -19.58
C ARG A 201 8.79 0.43 -18.06
N PRO A 202 7.85 1.12 -17.37
CA PRO A 202 7.73 0.98 -15.92
C PRO A 202 7.34 -0.45 -15.54
N ILE A 203 7.94 -0.96 -14.48
CA ILE A 203 7.46 -2.20 -13.87
C ILE A 203 6.21 -1.93 -13.04
N LEU A 204 5.26 -2.87 -13.09
CA LEU A 204 4.03 -2.81 -12.32
C LEU A 204 4.15 -3.80 -11.17
N ALA A 205 3.91 -3.34 -9.95
CA ALA A 205 4.16 -4.12 -8.75
C ALA A 205 2.99 -4.06 -7.77
N GLY A 206 2.82 -5.11 -6.99
CA GLY A 206 1.95 -5.12 -5.83
C GLY A 206 2.72 -4.87 -4.55
N LEU A 207 2.13 -4.13 -3.62
CA LEU A 207 2.60 -3.95 -2.25
C LEU A 207 1.51 -4.34 -1.26
N ASN A 208 1.87 -5.19 -0.31
CA ASN A 208 0.97 -5.63 0.75
C ASN A 208 1.70 -5.75 2.08
N TYR A 209 1.56 -4.79 2.96
CA TYR A 209 2.14 -4.79 4.30
C TYR A 209 1.11 -5.05 5.41
N PHE A 210 0.03 -5.78 5.06
CA PHE A 210 -1.08 -6.07 5.97
C PHE A 210 -1.24 -7.55 6.30
N LEU A 211 -0.32 -8.42 5.88
CA LEU A 211 -0.34 -9.82 6.27
C LEU A 211 -0.34 -9.96 7.80
N THR A 212 -1.16 -10.88 8.30
CA THR A 212 -1.29 -11.13 9.74
C THR A 212 -0.67 -12.46 10.15
N HIS A 213 -0.22 -12.55 11.39
CA HIS A 213 0.26 -13.80 11.98
C HIS A 213 -0.81 -14.90 11.92
N GLU A 214 -2.05 -14.55 12.28
CA GLU A 214 -3.19 -15.48 12.29
C GLU A 214 -3.42 -16.11 10.91
N ALA A 215 -3.41 -15.30 9.85
CA ALA A 215 -3.64 -15.77 8.49
C ALA A 215 -2.49 -16.63 7.93
N ARG A 216 -1.31 -16.56 8.52
CA ARG A 216 -0.10 -17.29 8.08
C ARG A 216 0.31 -18.39 9.06
N GLY A 217 -0.64 -18.89 9.88
CA GLY A 217 -0.42 -20.01 10.80
C GLY A 217 0.52 -19.69 11.96
N GLY A 218 0.70 -18.40 12.28
CA GLY A 218 1.48 -17.95 13.44
C GLY A 218 0.62 -17.83 14.70
N GLU A 219 1.26 -17.93 15.86
CA GLU A 219 0.58 -17.79 17.17
C GLU A 219 0.36 -16.32 17.58
N GLY A 220 0.96 -15.36 16.83
CA GLY A 220 0.85 -13.94 17.13
C GLY A 220 -0.48 -13.33 16.67
N LYS A 221 -0.81 -12.17 17.24
CA LYS A 221 -1.89 -11.31 16.77
C LYS A 221 -1.32 -10.08 16.07
N GLY A 222 -2.04 -9.57 15.07
CA GLY A 222 -1.66 -8.36 14.36
C GLY A 222 -0.81 -8.62 13.13
N LEU A 223 -0.07 -7.60 12.71
CA LEU A 223 0.70 -7.64 11.47
C LEU A 223 1.90 -8.58 11.57
N LEU A 224 2.16 -9.32 10.49
CA LEU A 224 3.30 -10.23 10.36
C LEU A 224 4.64 -9.50 10.14
N GLY A 225 4.61 -8.22 9.87
CA GLY A 225 5.76 -7.35 9.71
C GLY A 225 5.56 -6.02 10.43
N GLU A 226 6.50 -5.11 10.24
CA GLU A 226 6.45 -3.76 10.80
C GLU A 226 6.15 -2.73 9.70
N LYS A 227 5.59 -1.56 10.06
CA LYS A 227 5.34 -0.46 9.11
C LYS A 227 6.59 -0.08 8.32
N ARG A 228 7.75 -0.02 9.01
CA ARG A 228 9.03 0.38 8.39
C ARG A 228 9.58 -0.63 7.39
N ASP A 229 9.09 -1.87 7.37
CA ASP A 229 9.51 -2.89 6.40
C ASP A 229 9.21 -2.45 4.95
N VAL A 230 8.24 -1.55 4.76
CA VAL A 230 7.93 -0.98 3.44
C VAL A 230 9.13 -0.31 2.77
N ARG A 231 10.08 0.23 3.53
CA ARG A 231 11.31 0.81 3.00
C ARG A 231 12.14 -0.25 2.27
N VAL A 232 12.17 -1.47 2.81
CA VAL A 232 12.89 -2.60 2.20
C VAL A 232 12.20 -3.05 0.92
N TRP A 233 10.86 -3.13 0.92
CA TRP A 233 10.10 -3.50 -0.28
C TRP A 233 10.31 -2.50 -1.42
N LEU A 234 10.27 -1.20 -1.12
CA LEU A 234 10.53 -0.14 -2.10
C LEU A 234 11.97 -0.16 -2.61
N SER A 235 12.96 -0.37 -1.73
CA SER A 235 14.36 -0.50 -2.14
C SER A 235 14.61 -1.74 -3.00
N TRP A 236 13.92 -2.87 -2.73
CA TRP A 236 13.99 -4.02 -3.61
C TRP A 236 13.41 -3.71 -5.00
N LEU A 237 12.28 -3.01 -5.08
CA LEU A 237 11.69 -2.59 -6.37
C LEU A 237 12.64 -1.67 -7.15
N GLU A 238 13.28 -0.69 -6.49
CA GLU A 238 14.28 0.17 -7.11
C GLU A 238 15.44 -0.66 -7.68
N ARG A 239 16.02 -1.56 -6.91
CA ARG A 239 17.10 -2.44 -7.36
C ARG A 239 16.67 -3.37 -8.51
N ARG A 240 15.39 -3.78 -8.53
CA ARG A 240 14.84 -4.54 -9.67
C ARG A 240 14.84 -3.72 -10.96
N THR A 241 14.49 -2.43 -10.91
CA THR A 241 14.51 -1.57 -12.11
C THR A 241 15.93 -1.31 -12.62
N ASN A 242 16.92 -1.33 -11.73
CA ASN A 242 18.32 -1.14 -12.08
C ASN A 242 19.02 -2.43 -12.52
N GLY A 243 18.37 -3.60 -12.38
CA GLY A 243 18.98 -4.89 -12.67
C GLY A 243 19.95 -5.41 -11.59
N ASP A 244 19.95 -4.79 -10.40
CA ASP A 244 20.90 -5.10 -9.31
C ASP A 244 20.53 -6.36 -8.52
N VAL A 245 19.29 -6.83 -8.64
CA VAL A 245 18.79 -8.04 -7.96
C VAL A 245 18.01 -8.94 -8.90
N GLU A 246 18.13 -10.24 -8.68
CA GLU A 246 17.31 -11.22 -9.36
C GLU A 246 15.96 -11.42 -8.65
N ALA A 247 15.10 -12.27 -9.22
CA ALA A 247 13.81 -12.59 -8.61
C ALA A 247 13.44 -14.06 -8.88
N ILE A 248 12.51 -14.57 -8.09
CA ILE A 248 11.90 -15.89 -8.29
C ILE A 248 10.63 -15.69 -9.11
N GLU A 249 10.55 -16.33 -10.26
CA GLU A 249 9.33 -16.32 -11.07
C GLU A 249 8.28 -17.26 -10.45
N THR A 250 7.06 -16.76 -10.36
CA THR A 250 5.92 -17.46 -9.76
C THR A 250 4.63 -17.21 -10.55
N PRO A 251 3.56 -17.96 -10.32
CA PRO A 251 2.28 -17.73 -11.00
C PRO A 251 1.68 -16.34 -10.82
N ILE A 252 2.00 -15.66 -9.71
CA ILE A 252 1.48 -14.32 -9.42
C ILE A 252 2.43 -13.18 -9.83
N GLY A 253 3.61 -13.52 -10.36
CA GLY A 253 4.67 -12.57 -10.72
C GLY A 253 6.02 -12.92 -10.11
N PHE A 254 6.95 -11.99 -10.13
CA PHE A 254 8.28 -12.13 -9.58
C PHE A 254 8.31 -11.71 -8.11
N ILE A 255 8.91 -12.54 -7.25
CA ILE A 255 9.10 -12.25 -5.83
C ILE A 255 10.60 -12.17 -5.48
N PRO A 256 10.98 -11.47 -4.37
CA PRO A 256 12.37 -11.37 -3.95
C PRO A 256 12.97 -12.73 -3.55
N LYS A 257 14.28 -12.88 -3.75
CA LYS A 257 15.05 -13.94 -3.10
C LYS A 257 15.30 -13.62 -1.63
N TYR A 258 15.37 -14.65 -0.79
CA TYR A 258 15.61 -14.49 0.65
C TYR A 258 16.90 -13.73 0.96
N ASP A 259 18.00 -14.10 0.29
CA ASP A 259 19.32 -13.51 0.59
C ASP A 259 19.38 -12.03 0.25
N ASP A 260 18.70 -11.59 -0.84
CA ASP A 260 18.59 -10.19 -1.20
C ASP A 260 17.81 -9.40 -0.12
N LEU A 261 16.67 -9.93 0.32
CA LEU A 261 15.90 -9.29 1.38
C LEU A 261 16.64 -9.26 2.70
N LYS A 262 17.31 -10.34 3.09
CA LYS A 262 18.11 -10.39 4.32
C LYS A 262 19.17 -9.29 4.33
N ALA A 263 19.85 -9.09 3.19
CA ALA A 263 20.84 -8.04 3.05
C ALA A 263 20.20 -6.64 3.13
N LEU A 264 19.08 -6.44 2.42
CA LEU A 264 18.36 -5.16 2.41
C LEU A 264 17.78 -4.78 3.77
N PHE A 265 17.20 -5.73 4.51
CA PHE A 265 16.70 -5.47 5.85
C PHE A 265 17.80 -4.97 6.78
N LYS A 266 19.00 -5.57 6.67
CA LYS A 266 20.16 -5.13 7.48
C LYS A 266 20.66 -3.75 7.04
N ASP A 267 20.76 -3.52 5.73
CA ASP A 267 21.29 -2.29 5.16
C ASP A 267 20.37 -1.07 5.38
N ILE A 268 19.06 -1.24 5.12
CA ILE A 268 18.10 -0.13 5.07
C ILE A 268 17.53 0.26 6.43
N ILE A 269 17.28 -0.73 7.29
CA ILE A 269 16.58 -0.51 8.57
C ILE A 269 17.27 -1.14 9.78
N ASP A 270 18.52 -1.65 9.61
CA ASP A 270 19.32 -2.34 10.64
C ASP A 270 18.54 -3.41 11.41
N LYS A 271 17.78 -4.24 10.68
CA LYS A 271 16.94 -5.29 11.23
C LYS A 271 17.38 -6.65 10.74
N ASP A 272 17.41 -7.63 11.64
CA ASP A 272 17.60 -9.02 11.25
C ASP A 272 16.30 -9.53 10.58
N TYR A 273 16.47 -10.24 9.47
CA TYR A 273 15.37 -10.83 8.73
C TYR A 273 15.52 -12.36 8.73
N PRO A 274 14.86 -13.07 9.66
CA PRO A 274 14.99 -14.50 9.80
C PRO A 274 14.26 -15.26 8.68
N ARG A 275 14.76 -16.45 8.34
CA ARG A 275 14.23 -17.27 7.25
C ARG A 275 12.79 -17.68 7.46
N ASP A 276 12.41 -17.98 8.68
CA ASP A 276 11.01 -18.37 9.00
C ASP A 276 10.01 -17.23 8.80
N LEU A 277 10.43 -15.96 9.00
CA LEU A 277 9.60 -14.80 8.66
C LEU A 277 9.42 -14.68 7.15
N TYR A 278 10.53 -14.82 6.38
CA TYR A 278 10.45 -14.83 4.92
C TYR A 278 9.48 -15.92 4.42
N GLU A 279 9.62 -17.15 4.91
CA GLU A 279 8.78 -18.26 4.52
C GLU A 279 7.30 -17.99 4.83
N LYS A 280 6.98 -17.41 5.99
CA LYS A 280 5.61 -17.00 6.31
C LYS A 280 5.08 -15.90 5.40
N GLN A 281 5.92 -14.93 5.04
CA GLN A 281 5.51 -13.80 4.21
C GLN A 281 5.38 -14.15 2.72
N PHE A 282 6.22 -15.04 2.21
CA PHE A 282 6.32 -15.32 0.78
C PHE A 282 5.83 -16.72 0.36
N SER A 283 5.47 -17.60 1.29
CA SER A 283 4.78 -18.84 0.94
C SER A 283 3.40 -18.59 0.35
N PHE A 284 3.04 -19.38 -0.65
CA PHE A 284 1.74 -19.31 -1.29
C PHE A 284 0.77 -20.26 -0.63
N TYR A 285 -0.24 -19.71 -0.01
CA TYR A 285 -1.43 -20.42 0.43
C TYR A 285 -2.38 -20.51 -0.77
N ILE A 286 -2.15 -21.53 -1.61
CA ILE A 286 -2.70 -21.59 -2.96
C ILE A 286 -4.22 -21.53 -2.95
N ASP A 287 -4.88 -22.21 -2.02
CA ASP A 287 -6.35 -22.20 -1.96
C ASP A 287 -6.90 -20.79 -1.66
N ASN A 288 -6.22 -20.00 -0.85
CA ASN A 288 -6.62 -18.62 -0.56
C ASN A 288 -6.45 -17.74 -1.80
N ILE A 289 -5.32 -17.88 -2.50
CA ILE A 289 -5.04 -17.08 -3.72
C ILE A 289 -6.01 -17.47 -4.83
N VAL A 290 -6.26 -18.76 -5.06
CA VAL A 290 -7.23 -19.24 -6.04
C VAL A 290 -8.64 -18.76 -5.69
N GLY A 291 -9.05 -18.88 -4.43
CA GLY A 291 -10.35 -18.36 -3.97
C GLY A 291 -10.52 -16.86 -4.20
N ARG A 292 -9.43 -16.08 -4.02
CA ARG A 292 -9.42 -14.65 -4.36
C ARG A 292 -9.59 -14.42 -5.86
N ILE A 293 -8.87 -15.15 -6.69
CA ILE A 293 -8.98 -15.07 -8.16
C ILE A 293 -10.40 -15.41 -8.61
N ASP A 294 -10.97 -16.52 -8.11
CA ASP A 294 -12.31 -16.97 -8.46
C ASP A 294 -13.38 -15.92 -8.08
N LEU A 295 -13.27 -15.34 -6.88
CA LEU A 295 -14.17 -14.28 -6.42
C LEU A 295 -14.11 -13.03 -7.32
N GLN A 296 -12.90 -12.59 -7.66
CA GLN A 296 -12.70 -11.41 -8.52
C GLN A 296 -13.19 -11.68 -9.95
N ARG A 297 -12.83 -12.82 -10.50
CA ARG A 297 -13.28 -13.25 -11.82
C ARG A 297 -14.80 -13.34 -11.92
N GLU A 298 -15.46 -13.91 -10.92
CA GLU A 298 -16.92 -13.98 -10.85
C GLU A 298 -17.54 -12.58 -10.81
N ALA A 299 -17.03 -11.69 -9.98
CA ALA A 299 -17.57 -10.35 -9.86
C ALA A 299 -17.38 -9.55 -11.16
N TYR A 300 -16.21 -9.62 -11.79
CA TYR A 300 -15.97 -8.97 -13.09
C TYR A 300 -16.81 -9.57 -14.22
N SER A 301 -17.16 -10.85 -14.16
CA SER A 301 -18.04 -11.47 -15.18
C SER A 301 -19.45 -10.91 -15.21
N LYS A 302 -19.87 -10.19 -14.18
CA LYS A 302 -21.18 -9.51 -14.09
C LYS A 302 -21.19 -8.13 -14.77
N GLU A 303 -20.00 -7.60 -15.07
CA GLU A 303 -19.81 -6.34 -15.75
C GLU A 303 -19.81 -6.52 -17.27
N LYS A 304 -20.35 -5.51 -17.98
CA LYS A 304 -20.45 -5.57 -19.44
C LYS A 304 -19.18 -5.04 -20.11
N ASN A 305 -18.83 -5.64 -21.23
CA ASN A 305 -17.82 -5.17 -22.17
C ASN A 305 -16.38 -5.09 -21.61
N LEU A 306 -16.10 -5.80 -20.52
CA LEU A 306 -14.72 -5.86 -20.01
C LEU A 306 -13.79 -6.56 -21.00
N PRO A 307 -12.52 -6.11 -21.10
CA PRO A 307 -11.55 -6.74 -22.02
C PRO A 307 -11.28 -8.21 -21.67
N ASP A 308 -11.27 -9.09 -22.66
CA ASP A 308 -10.93 -10.51 -22.50
C ASP A 308 -9.57 -10.74 -21.85
N ARG A 309 -8.63 -9.79 -22.00
CA ARG A 309 -7.29 -9.86 -21.40
C ARG A 309 -7.36 -10.01 -19.88
N LEU A 310 -8.28 -9.35 -19.22
CA LEU A 310 -8.50 -9.47 -17.77
C LEU A 310 -8.75 -10.92 -17.36
N PHE A 311 -9.69 -11.57 -18.05
CA PHE A 311 -10.07 -12.96 -17.75
C PHE A 311 -8.98 -13.95 -18.11
N LYS A 312 -8.26 -13.74 -19.22
CA LYS A 312 -7.13 -14.57 -19.63
C LYS A 312 -6.01 -14.58 -18.60
N VAL A 313 -5.73 -13.45 -17.96
CA VAL A 313 -4.72 -13.37 -16.88
C VAL A 313 -5.19 -14.17 -15.65
N TYR A 314 -6.45 -14.00 -15.21
CA TYR A 314 -6.99 -14.76 -14.10
C TYR A 314 -6.96 -16.27 -14.38
N ASP A 315 -7.40 -16.70 -15.56
CA ASP A 315 -7.44 -18.12 -15.94
C ASP A 315 -6.04 -18.72 -16.00
N LYS A 316 -5.05 -17.98 -16.53
CA LYS A 316 -3.64 -18.38 -16.57
C LYS A 316 -3.07 -18.54 -15.16
N GLN A 317 -3.16 -17.51 -14.33
CA GLN A 317 -2.62 -17.54 -12.97
C GLN A 317 -3.26 -18.65 -12.13
N ARG A 318 -4.57 -18.82 -12.25
CA ARG A 318 -5.30 -19.92 -11.60
C ARG A 318 -4.80 -21.28 -12.03
N GLY A 319 -4.61 -21.48 -13.33
CA GLY A 319 -4.09 -22.74 -13.89
C GLY A 319 -2.71 -23.07 -13.34
N GLU A 320 -1.77 -22.13 -13.42
CA GLU A 320 -0.40 -22.27 -12.90
C GLU A 320 -0.37 -22.56 -11.39
N LEU A 321 -1.23 -21.89 -10.59
CA LEU A 321 -1.36 -22.14 -9.15
C LEU A 321 -1.88 -23.57 -8.86
N MET A 322 -2.85 -24.04 -9.64
CA MET A 322 -3.37 -25.40 -9.48
C MET A 322 -2.34 -26.47 -9.87
N GLU A 323 -1.49 -26.21 -10.87
CA GLU A 323 -0.35 -27.08 -11.21
C GLU A 323 0.66 -27.15 -10.06
N LEU A 324 0.99 -26.00 -9.43
CA LEU A 324 1.85 -25.98 -8.24
C LEU A 324 1.22 -26.77 -7.08
N LYS A 325 -0.09 -26.59 -6.84
CA LYS A 325 -0.81 -27.34 -5.81
C LYS A 325 -0.73 -28.84 -6.03
N ASN A 326 -0.94 -29.29 -7.25
CA ASN A 326 -0.88 -30.71 -7.61
C ASN A 326 0.53 -31.29 -7.41
N LYS A 327 1.56 -30.46 -7.57
CA LYS A 327 2.96 -30.91 -7.46
C LYS A 327 3.51 -30.85 -6.04
N TYR A 328 3.15 -29.82 -5.28
CA TYR A 328 3.79 -29.49 -4.00
C TYR A 328 2.82 -29.38 -2.81
N GLY A 329 1.51 -29.40 -3.05
CA GLY A 329 0.50 -29.22 -2.01
C GLY A 329 -0.07 -27.82 -1.92
N SER A 330 -0.90 -27.56 -0.90
CA SER A 330 -1.66 -26.32 -0.75
C SER A 330 -0.81 -25.13 -0.25
N ILE A 331 0.38 -25.37 0.27
CA ILE A 331 1.32 -24.32 0.73
C ILE A 331 2.66 -24.56 0.05
N VAL A 332 3.15 -23.56 -0.65
CA VAL A 332 4.41 -23.61 -1.41
C VAL A 332 5.26 -22.38 -1.10
#